data_5d74a3e6e2aa41d350ca40512be8af79
#
_entry.id   5d74a3e6e2aa41d350ca40512be8af79
#
_cell.length_a   1.000
_cell.length_b   1.000
_cell.length_c   1.000
_cell.angle_alpha   90.00
_cell.angle_beta   90.00
_cell.angle_gamma   90.00
#
_symmetry.space_group_name_H-M   'P 1'
#
loop_
_entity.id
_entity.type
_entity.pdbx_description
1 polymer ?
#
loop_
_entity_poly.entity_id
_entity_poly.type
_entity_poly.pdbx_seq_one_letter_code
_entity_poly.pdbx_strand_id
1 'polypeptide(L)'
;MVSDSRESRACGRGTVGPVLDTERCYRAVASRDPRFDGVFITAVRTTGIYCRPSCPATTPKIRNVEFYATAAAAQQHGYRACRRCLPDAVPGSPDWNTRSDLAARAMRLIADGVVERSGVVGLAARLGYSERHLTRIITAELGAGPLALARAHRAHTARLLIETTPMAMADIAFAAGFASVRQFNDTVREVYAVTPSVLRRESARRGPTPTAGTISLRLPHREPFDAAGLLAHFAGRALAGVESVDGGVYRRTLRLPHGPAAVTLHLGDPQPGFVRADLRLAEPRDLGPAVARLRRLLDLDADPVAVDELLARDPVLAPLVATTPGIRLPGAADGLEIATKALLGQQVSVSAARTTGARLVAELGEELPTAVAGDGPALLFPTPSALAGAAIPGPARRAAAVTGLAAAVADGSLVLDAGRDPAGLRADLEALPGIGPWTAGYVAMRLLGDPDEPLLSDLAVRRGAAALGLPTDPAALAHHAEHWRPWRSYAATHLWRQS
;
A
#
# COMPACT_ATOMS: atom_id res chain seq x y z
N MET A 1 47.97 49.19 -8.66
CA MET A 1 46.72 48.91 -9.38
C MET A 1 46.15 47.61 -8.82
N VAL A 2 45.24 47.72 -7.89
CA VAL A 2 44.61 46.62 -7.19
C VAL A 2 43.19 46.59 -7.71
N SER A 3 42.78 45.54 -8.42
CA SER A 3 41.44 45.34 -8.89
C SER A 3 40.63 44.59 -7.83
N ASP A 4 39.64 45.28 -7.33
CA ASP A 4 38.66 44.85 -6.35
C ASP A 4 37.58 44.02 -7.05
N SER A 5 37.59 42.72 -6.87
CA SER A 5 36.53 41.82 -7.32
C SER A 5 35.66 41.41 -6.12
N ARG A 6 34.60 42.18 -5.89
CA ARG A 6 33.54 41.85 -4.96
C ARG A 6 32.68 40.72 -5.54
N GLU A 7 32.96 39.50 -5.13
CA GLU A 7 32.03 38.39 -5.29
C GLU A 7 30.85 38.52 -4.31
N SER A 8 29.67 38.74 -4.85
CA SER A 8 28.41 38.75 -4.12
C SER A 8 28.12 37.35 -3.64
N ARG A 9 28.24 37.10 -2.35
CA ARG A 9 27.72 35.88 -1.66
C ARG A 9 26.22 35.93 -1.67
N ALA A 10 25.57 35.30 -2.68
CA ALA A 10 24.19 34.90 -2.61
C ALA A 10 24.08 33.73 -1.63
N CYS A 11 23.53 34.01 -0.45
CA CYS A 11 23.19 33.02 0.58
C CYS A 11 21.97 32.21 0.09
N GLY A 12 22.23 31.22 -0.75
CA GLY A 12 21.23 30.23 -1.12
C GLY A 12 20.98 29.29 0.06
N ARG A 13 19.84 29.44 0.74
CA ARG A 13 19.32 28.43 1.67
C ARG A 13 18.97 27.19 0.84
N GLY A 14 19.88 26.21 0.83
CA GLY A 14 19.67 24.93 0.19
C GLY A 14 18.55 24.14 0.89
N THR A 15 17.42 24.03 0.25
CA THR A 15 16.44 22.99 0.52
C THR A 15 16.94 21.70 -0.14
N VAL A 16 17.50 20.78 0.64
CA VAL A 16 17.89 19.44 0.18
C VAL A 16 16.61 18.58 0.21
N GLY A 17 15.81 18.69 -0.86
CA GLY A 17 14.81 17.69 -1.21
C GLY A 17 15.39 16.73 -2.27
N PRO A 18 14.73 15.62 -2.60
CA PRO A 18 15.15 14.81 -3.73
C PRO A 18 15.21 15.72 -4.93
N VAL A 19 16.39 15.77 -5.57
CA VAL A 19 16.60 16.60 -6.76
C VAL A 19 15.77 16.00 -7.87
N LEU A 20 14.51 16.46 -8.00
CA LEU A 20 13.68 16.16 -9.15
C LEU A 20 14.36 16.78 -10.36
N ASP A 21 14.89 15.94 -11.24
CA ASP A 21 15.48 16.39 -12.50
C ASP A 21 14.37 17.09 -13.32
N THR A 22 14.47 18.41 -13.40
CA THR A 22 13.47 19.28 -14.04
C THR A 22 13.24 18.90 -15.50
N GLU A 23 14.29 18.54 -16.23
CA GLU A 23 14.18 18.17 -17.64
C GLU A 23 13.49 16.82 -17.81
N ARG A 24 13.82 15.84 -16.98
CA ARG A 24 13.17 14.52 -16.95
C ARG A 24 11.69 14.65 -16.59
N CYS A 25 11.38 15.39 -15.53
CA CYS A 25 9.99 15.65 -15.11
C CYS A 25 9.20 16.37 -16.21
N TYR A 26 9.81 17.38 -16.84
CA TYR A 26 9.14 18.09 -17.92
C TYR A 26 8.88 17.22 -19.16
N ARG A 27 9.83 16.35 -19.53
CA ARG A 27 9.62 15.37 -20.63
C ARG A 27 8.43 14.45 -20.33
N ALA A 28 8.33 13.95 -19.12
CA ALA A 28 7.19 13.10 -18.69
C ALA A 28 5.85 13.85 -18.80
N VAL A 29 5.81 15.14 -18.41
CA VAL A 29 4.62 16.00 -18.56
C VAL A 29 4.30 16.28 -20.02
N ALA A 30 5.30 16.57 -20.85
CA ALA A 30 5.13 16.87 -22.27
C ALA A 30 4.58 15.66 -23.05
N SER A 31 5.04 14.45 -22.71
CA SER A 31 4.53 13.19 -23.29
C SER A 31 3.26 12.68 -22.60
N ARG A 32 2.80 13.34 -21.52
CA ARG A 32 1.67 12.89 -20.69
C ARG A 32 1.83 11.45 -20.21
N ASP A 33 3.02 11.09 -19.80
CA ASP A 33 3.38 9.71 -19.44
C ASP A 33 2.74 9.29 -18.11
N PRO A 34 1.77 8.34 -18.12
CA PRO A 34 1.06 7.93 -16.92
C PRO A 34 1.94 7.11 -15.96
N ARG A 35 3.11 6.62 -16.38
CA ARG A 35 4.05 5.90 -15.53
C ARG A 35 4.59 6.80 -14.40
N PHE A 36 4.62 8.10 -14.64
CA PHE A 36 5.07 9.09 -13.66
C PHE A 36 3.94 9.60 -12.73
N ASP A 37 2.70 9.19 -12.94
CA ASP A 37 1.62 9.55 -12.03
C ASP A 37 1.90 9.01 -10.62
N GLY A 38 1.85 9.90 -9.62
CA GLY A 38 2.19 9.58 -8.23
C GLY A 38 3.70 9.63 -7.91
N VAL A 39 4.59 9.69 -8.92
CA VAL A 39 6.04 9.84 -8.70
C VAL A 39 6.40 11.28 -8.34
N PHE A 40 5.78 12.24 -9.02
CA PHE A 40 5.91 13.67 -8.73
C PHE A 40 4.63 14.44 -9.09
N ILE A 41 4.56 15.68 -8.62
CA ILE A 41 3.47 16.62 -8.89
C ILE A 41 4.00 17.78 -9.73
N THR A 42 3.25 18.17 -10.76
CA THR A 42 3.54 19.33 -11.60
C THR A 42 2.68 20.51 -11.17
N ALA A 43 3.29 21.58 -10.69
CA ALA A 43 2.61 22.80 -10.31
C ALA A 43 2.80 23.89 -11.36
N VAL A 44 1.72 24.57 -11.75
CA VAL A 44 1.71 25.60 -12.81
C VAL A 44 1.56 26.97 -12.17
N ARG A 45 2.63 27.76 -12.16
CA ARG A 45 2.70 29.09 -11.50
C ARG A 45 1.63 30.06 -11.98
N THR A 46 1.35 30.06 -13.27
CA THR A 46 0.40 31.00 -13.85
C THR A 46 -1.06 30.75 -13.48
N THR A 47 -1.39 29.53 -13.06
CA THR A 47 -2.77 29.13 -12.71
C THR A 47 -2.95 28.79 -11.23
N GLY A 48 -1.86 28.64 -10.48
CA GLY A 48 -1.90 28.18 -9.09
C GLY A 48 -2.42 26.75 -8.95
N ILE A 49 -2.29 25.92 -10.00
CA ILE A 49 -2.86 24.57 -10.03
C ILE A 49 -1.73 23.53 -10.07
N TYR A 50 -1.85 22.47 -9.26
CA TYR A 50 -1.01 21.30 -9.41
C TYR A 50 -1.75 20.15 -10.09
N CYS A 51 -1.02 19.40 -10.92
CA CYS A 51 -1.51 18.33 -11.76
C CYS A 51 -0.65 17.07 -11.58
N ARG A 52 -1.20 15.92 -11.98
CA ARG A 52 -0.38 14.73 -12.25
C ARG A 52 0.32 14.86 -13.61
N PRO A 53 1.44 14.14 -13.85
CA PRO A 53 2.16 14.17 -15.12
C PRO A 53 1.31 13.88 -16.35
N SER A 54 0.42 12.90 -16.30
CA SER A 54 -0.46 12.51 -17.41
C SER A 54 -1.69 13.41 -17.61
N CYS A 55 -1.73 14.59 -17.01
CA CYS A 55 -2.87 15.50 -17.10
C CYS A 55 -3.26 15.80 -18.56
N PRO A 56 -4.54 15.62 -18.98
CA PRO A 56 -4.98 15.90 -20.36
C PRO A 56 -5.16 17.41 -20.67
N ALA A 57 -4.78 18.31 -19.75
CA ALA A 57 -4.76 19.73 -20.00
C ALA A 57 -3.63 20.14 -20.97
N THR A 58 -3.66 21.37 -21.46
CA THR A 58 -2.57 21.92 -22.28
C THR A 58 -1.26 21.89 -21.50
N THR A 59 -0.20 21.34 -22.12
CA THR A 59 1.12 21.28 -21.51
C THR A 59 1.64 22.70 -21.27
N PRO A 60 1.97 23.07 -20.02
CA PRO A 60 2.48 24.40 -19.71
C PRO A 60 3.92 24.56 -20.23
N LYS A 61 4.35 25.80 -20.48
CA LYS A 61 5.75 26.07 -20.82
C LYS A 61 6.66 25.76 -19.62
N ILE A 62 7.84 25.18 -19.85
CA ILE A 62 8.78 24.76 -18.80
C ILE A 62 9.07 25.87 -17.78
N ARG A 63 9.22 27.12 -18.21
CA ARG A 63 9.46 28.28 -17.34
C ARG A 63 8.33 28.59 -16.36
N ASN A 64 7.13 28.01 -16.56
CA ASN A 64 5.94 28.23 -15.73
C ASN A 64 5.63 27.07 -14.81
N VAL A 65 6.47 26.03 -14.77
CA VAL A 65 6.23 24.84 -13.94
C VAL A 65 7.24 24.75 -12.81
N GLU A 66 6.79 24.12 -11.74
CA GLU A 66 7.60 23.63 -10.63
C GLU A 66 7.22 22.18 -10.36
N PHE A 67 8.16 21.41 -9.84
CA PHE A 67 7.93 20.00 -9.55
C PHE A 67 8.07 19.76 -8.05
N TYR A 68 7.16 18.96 -7.50
CA TYR A 68 7.11 18.61 -6.08
C TYR A 68 7.00 17.10 -5.92
N ALA A 69 7.66 16.57 -4.89
CA ALA A 69 7.58 15.13 -4.59
C ALA A 69 6.17 14.68 -4.15
N THR A 70 5.41 15.59 -3.54
CA THR A 70 4.07 15.27 -3.01
C THR A 70 3.06 16.38 -3.27
N ALA A 71 1.77 16.02 -3.30
CA ALA A 71 0.67 16.98 -3.33
C ALA A 71 0.71 17.92 -2.11
N ALA A 72 1.08 17.40 -0.93
CA ALA A 72 1.21 18.19 0.29
C ALA A 72 2.25 19.31 0.16
N ALA A 73 3.39 19.01 -0.49
CA ALA A 73 4.41 20.03 -0.76
C ALA A 73 3.89 21.13 -1.70
N ALA A 74 3.22 20.76 -2.79
CA ALA A 74 2.58 21.72 -3.69
C ALA A 74 1.52 22.58 -2.97
N GLN A 75 0.69 21.98 -2.11
CA GLN A 75 -0.32 22.69 -1.31
C GLN A 75 0.32 23.71 -0.35
N GLN A 76 1.43 23.37 0.31
CA GLN A 76 2.16 24.32 1.18
C GLN A 76 2.70 25.52 0.42
N HIS A 77 2.95 25.39 -0.88
CA HIS A 77 3.37 26.50 -1.77
C HIS A 77 2.18 27.21 -2.41
N GLY A 78 0.97 26.98 -1.92
CA GLY A 78 -0.25 27.69 -2.33
C GLY A 78 -0.91 27.17 -3.62
N TYR A 79 -0.48 26.02 -4.13
CA TYR A 79 -1.12 25.41 -5.28
C TYR A 79 -2.33 24.57 -4.86
N ARG A 80 -3.36 24.56 -5.70
CA ARG A 80 -4.57 23.74 -5.51
C ARG A 80 -4.67 22.60 -6.50
N ALA A 81 -5.42 21.57 -6.17
CA ALA A 81 -5.59 20.39 -7.01
C ALA A 81 -6.31 20.70 -8.34
N CYS A 82 -5.82 20.09 -9.42
CA CYS A 82 -6.49 20.16 -10.71
C CYS A 82 -7.81 19.36 -10.68
N ARG A 83 -8.92 19.99 -10.99
CA ARG A 83 -10.27 19.38 -11.02
C ARG A 83 -10.46 18.44 -12.22
N ARG A 84 -9.65 18.57 -13.26
CA ARG A 84 -9.74 17.78 -14.49
C ARG A 84 -9.02 16.44 -14.35
N CYS A 85 -7.78 16.42 -13.84
CA CYS A 85 -6.98 15.20 -13.73
C CYS A 85 -7.04 14.54 -12.37
N LEU A 86 -7.59 15.22 -11.34
CA LEU A 86 -7.73 14.69 -9.98
C LEU A 86 -6.39 14.06 -9.48
N PRO A 87 -5.34 14.87 -9.27
CA PRO A 87 -3.97 14.38 -9.05
C PRO A 87 -3.82 13.51 -7.79
N ASP A 88 -4.77 13.56 -6.87
CA ASP A 88 -4.79 12.74 -5.66
C ASP A 88 -5.43 11.35 -5.90
N ALA A 89 -6.04 11.12 -7.06
CA ALA A 89 -6.67 9.84 -7.42
C ALA A 89 -5.79 9.01 -8.37
N VAL A 90 -4.51 8.91 -8.06
CA VAL A 90 -3.51 8.15 -8.82
C VAL A 90 -2.84 7.12 -7.90
N PRO A 91 -2.18 6.08 -8.44
CA PRO A 91 -1.32 5.21 -7.66
C PRO A 91 -0.31 6.02 -6.85
N GLY A 92 0.10 5.52 -5.68
CA GLY A 92 1.18 6.09 -4.90
C GLY A 92 2.52 6.02 -5.65
N SER A 93 3.56 6.66 -5.11
CA SER A 93 4.90 6.49 -5.67
C SER A 93 5.38 5.05 -5.46
N PRO A 94 5.89 4.37 -6.50
CA PRO A 94 6.53 3.06 -6.35
C PRO A 94 7.68 3.08 -5.35
N ASP A 95 8.39 4.19 -5.23
CA ASP A 95 9.50 4.37 -4.29
C ASP A 95 9.10 4.12 -2.83
N TRP A 96 7.83 4.35 -2.46
CA TRP A 96 7.35 4.09 -1.10
C TRP A 96 7.21 2.61 -0.77
N ASN A 97 7.09 1.76 -1.79
CA ASN A 97 7.07 0.31 -1.62
C ASN A 97 8.47 -0.31 -1.79
N THR A 98 9.30 0.26 -2.66
CA THR A 98 10.64 -0.27 -2.95
C THR A 98 11.69 0.16 -1.95
N ARG A 99 11.49 1.30 -1.27
CA ARG A 99 12.41 1.81 -0.27
C ARG A 99 11.97 1.43 1.14
N SER A 100 12.91 0.91 1.90
CA SER A 100 12.76 0.73 3.35
C SER A 100 13.16 1.98 4.14
N ASP A 101 13.38 3.09 3.45
CA ASP A 101 13.77 4.34 4.09
C ASP A 101 12.68 4.92 4.99
N LEU A 102 13.10 5.85 5.83
CA LEU A 102 12.23 6.43 6.86
C LEU A 102 11.01 7.15 6.26
N ALA A 103 11.17 7.80 5.11
CA ALA A 103 10.08 8.52 4.46
C ALA A 103 8.99 7.57 3.95
N ALA A 104 9.38 6.47 3.31
CA ALA A 104 8.43 5.46 2.84
C ALA A 104 7.69 4.80 4.00
N ARG A 105 8.39 4.45 5.07
CA ARG A 105 7.79 3.90 6.30
C ARG A 105 6.80 4.88 6.92
N ALA A 106 7.16 6.16 7.03
CA ALA A 106 6.29 7.20 7.54
C ALA A 106 5.03 7.37 6.66
N MET A 107 5.17 7.38 5.34
CA MET A 107 4.02 7.49 4.43
C MET A 107 3.05 6.32 4.55
N ARG A 108 3.55 5.08 4.70
CA ARG A 108 2.70 3.91 4.94
C ARG A 108 1.91 4.02 6.25
N LEU A 109 2.53 4.51 7.34
CA LEU A 109 1.88 4.73 8.62
C LEU A 109 0.89 5.90 8.59
N ILE A 110 1.20 6.99 7.88
CA ILE A 110 0.28 8.11 7.66
C ILE A 110 -0.95 7.63 6.89
N ALA A 111 -0.78 6.86 5.83
CA ALA A 111 -1.89 6.29 5.07
C ALA A 111 -2.74 5.30 5.89
N ASP A 112 -2.14 4.59 6.85
CA ASP A 112 -2.85 3.73 7.81
C ASP A 112 -3.49 4.51 8.98
N GLY A 113 -3.44 5.85 8.96
CA GLY A 113 -4.12 6.73 9.93
C GLY A 113 -3.43 6.84 11.29
N VAL A 114 -2.12 6.60 11.38
CA VAL A 114 -1.40 6.69 12.66
C VAL A 114 -1.37 8.12 13.20
N VAL A 115 -1.24 9.12 12.32
CA VAL A 115 -1.22 10.53 12.74
C VAL A 115 -2.58 10.97 13.29
N GLU A 116 -3.67 10.47 12.73
CA GLU A 116 -5.04 10.74 13.19
C GLU A 116 -5.29 10.14 14.59
N ARG A 117 -4.73 8.95 14.85
CA ARG A 117 -4.93 8.24 16.13
C ARG A 117 -3.99 8.69 17.24
N SER A 118 -2.73 8.99 16.90
CA SER A 118 -1.66 9.15 17.90
C SER A 118 -0.81 10.41 17.69
N GLY A 119 -1.16 11.26 16.72
CA GLY A 119 -0.40 12.47 16.39
C GLY A 119 0.99 12.16 15.79
N VAL A 120 1.77 13.22 15.56
CA VAL A 120 3.15 13.08 15.07
C VAL A 120 4.06 12.42 16.11
N VAL A 121 3.77 12.62 17.39
CA VAL A 121 4.49 11.96 18.50
C VAL A 121 4.35 10.44 18.39
N GLY A 122 3.13 9.93 18.18
CA GLY A 122 2.90 8.50 18.00
C GLY A 122 3.53 7.93 16.73
N LEU A 123 3.52 8.70 15.63
CA LEU A 123 4.23 8.33 14.41
C LEU A 123 5.75 8.23 14.67
N ALA A 124 6.33 9.21 15.35
CA ALA A 124 7.75 9.24 15.65
C ALA A 124 8.18 8.08 16.57
N ALA A 125 7.39 7.81 17.60
CA ALA A 125 7.63 6.68 18.50
C ALA A 125 7.62 5.33 17.77
N ARG A 126 6.66 5.10 16.85
CA ARG A 126 6.60 3.88 16.05
C ARG A 126 7.79 3.70 15.10
N LEU A 127 8.36 4.80 14.64
CA LEU A 127 9.52 4.78 13.74
C LEU A 127 10.85 4.75 14.49
N GLY A 128 10.84 4.93 15.82
CA GLY A 128 12.05 4.93 16.66
C GLY A 128 12.82 6.25 16.63
N TYR A 129 12.14 7.38 16.40
CA TYR A 129 12.76 8.70 16.30
C TYR A 129 12.09 9.73 17.21
N SER A 130 12.81 10.83 17.48
CA SER A 130 12.17 12.02 18.07
C SER A 130 11.33 12.74 17.01
N GLU A 131 10.24 13.41 17.44
CA GLU A 131 9.36 14.17 16.55
C GLU A 131 10.12 15.21 15.72
N ARG A 132 11.06 15.94 16.34
CA ARG A 132 11.88 16.94 15.64
C ARG A 132 12.74 16.32 14.54
N HIS A 133 13.37 15.17 14.83
CA HIS A 133 14.23 14.48 13.88
C HIS A 133 13.42 13.93 12.70
N LEU A 134 12.30 13.25 13.01
CA LEU A 134 11.37 12.74 12.01
C LEU A 134 10.87 13.86 11.09
N THR A 135 10.37 14.96 11.68
CA THR A 135 9.85 16.09 10.90
C THR A 135 10.92 16.68 9.97
N ARG A 136 12.15 16.81 10.44
CA ARG A 136 13.26 17.33 9.63
C ARG A 136 13.56 16.43 8.43
N ILE A 137 13.66 15.11 8.63
CA ILE A 137 13.95 14.15 7.55
C ILE A 137 12.79 14.12 6.55
N ILE A 138 11.56 13.93 7.04
CA ILE A 138 10.38 13.86 6.16
C ILE A 138 10.21 15.12 5.35
N THR A 139 10.43 16.30 5.94
CA THR A 139 10.35 17.57 5.20
C THR A 139 11.44 17.68 4.16
N ALA A 140 12.66 17.24 4.46
CA ALA A 140 13.78 17.25 3.51
C ALA A 140 13.54 16.31 2.33
N GLU A 141 12.98 15.13 2.56
CA GLU A 141 12.77 14.12 1.52
C GLU A 141 11.47 14.31 0.71
N LEU A 142 10.37 14.68 1.37
CA LEU A 142 9.05 14.76 0.73
C LEU A 142 8.57 16.19 0.46
N GLY A 143 9.36 17.19 0.85
CA GLY A 143 9.01 18.60 0.68
C GLY A 143 7.91 19.10 1.61
N ALA A 144 7.39 18.23 2.51
CA ALA A 144 6.33 18.56 3.46
C ALA A 144 6.47 17.75 4.75
N GLY A 145 6.17 18.35 5.90
CA GLY A 145 6.21 17.67 7.19
C GLY A 145 5.02 16.71 7.42
N PRO A 146 5.11 15.81 8.45
CA PRO A 146 4.12 14.77 8.70
C PRO A 146 2.68 15.29 8.85
N LEU A 147 2.45 16.42 9.50
CA LEU A 147 1.12 17.02 9.64
C LEU A 147 0.53 17.47 8.30
N ALA A 148 1.36 18.03 7.40
CA ALA A 148 0.90 18.47 6.09
C ALA A 148 0.58 17.26 5.19
N LEU A 149 1.38 16.20 5.26
CA LEU A 149 1.12 14.94 4.57
C LEU A 149 -0.17 14.29 5.06
N ALA A 150 -0.38 14.21 6.39
CA ALA A 150 -1.63 13.71 6.98
C ALA A 150 -2.83 14.58 6.59
N ARG A 151 -2.68 15.91 6.55
CA ARG A 151 -3.74 16.83 6.10
C ARG A 151 -4.12 16.59 4.64
N ALA A 152 -3.15 16.38 3.75
CA ALA A 152 -3.42 16.06 2.35
C ALA A 152 -4.14 14.71 2.22
N HIS A 153 -3.73 13.71 3.02
CA HIS A 153 -4.41 12.40 3.08
C HIS A 153 -5.86 12.52 3.56
N ARG A 154 -6.13 13.31 4.63
CA ARG A 154 -7.50 13.60 5.10
C ARG A 154 -8.35 14.28 4.03
N ALA A 155 -7.79 15.26 3.31
CA ALA A 155 -8.49 15.92 2.22
C ALA A 155 -8.90 14.94 1.11
N HIS A 156 -8.00 14.02 0.76
CA HIS A 156 -8.29 12.94 -0.18
C HIS A 156 -9.40 12.00 0.31
N THR A 157 -9.31 11.52 1.56
CA THR A 157 -10.34 10.67 2.19
C THR A 157 -11.69 11.39 2.24
N ALA A 158 -11.71 12.66 2.61
CA ALA A 158 -12.93 13.48 2.61
C ALA A 158 -13.56 13.56 1.22
N ARG A 159 -12.75 13.79 0.17
CA ARG A 159 -13.24 13.81 -1.20
C ARG A 159 -13.85 12.45 -1.59
N LEU A 160 -13.21 11.34 -1.30
CA LEU A 160 -13.75 10.02 -1.56
C LEU A 160 -15.12 9.83 -0.90
N LEU A 161 -15.26 10.16 0.39
CA LEU A 161 -16.53 10.07 1.12
C LEU A 161 -17.61 11.00 0.53
N ILE A 162 -17.24 12.22 0.15
CA ILE A 162 -18.17 13.16 -0.49
C ILE A 162 -18.71 12.62 -1.82
N GLU A 163 -17.83 12.00 -2.62
CA GLU A 163 -18.15 11.53 -3.97
C GLU A 163 -18.87 10.17 -3.97
N THR A 164 -18.65 9.32 -2.96
CA THR A 164 -19.09 7.93 -2.98
C THR A 164 -20.13 7.56 -1.93
N THR A 165 -20.52 8.50 -1.04
CA THR A 165 -21.48 8.21 0.02
C THR A 165 -22.57 9.28 0.13
N PRO A 166 -23.78 8.93 0.64
CA PRO A 166 -24.83 9.88 0.96
C PRO A 166 -24.64 10.54 2.35
N MET A 167 -23.55 10.29 3.07
CA MET A 167 -23.30 10.78 4.42
C MET A 167 -23.48 12.29 4.54
N ALA A 168 -23.94 12.79 5.70
CA ALA A 168 -23.98 14.21 5.99
C ALA A 168 -22.55 14.80 6.02
N MET A 169 -22.39 16.08 5.62
CA MET A 169 -21.07 16.70 5.54
C MET A 169 -20.37 16.78 6.90
N ALA A 170 -21.13 16.90 7.99
CA ALA A 170 -20.58 16.88 9.34
C ALA A 170 -19.97 15.49 9.68
N ASP A 171 -20.67 14.41 9.31
CA ASP A 171 -20.21 13.04 9.54
C ASP A 171 -18.97 12.74 8.69
N ILE A 172 -18.93 13.22 7.44
CA ILE A 172 -17.75 13.10 6.58
C ILE A 172 -16.54 13.83 7.19
N ALA A 173 -16.75 15.01 7.78
CA ALA A 173 -15.65 15.73 8.40
C ALA A 173 -14.94 14.88 9.48
N PHE A 174 -15.72 14.28 10.38
CA PHE A 174 -15.16 13.43 11.43
C PHE A 174 -14.66 12.09 10.90
N ALA A 175 -15.37 11.48 9.96
CA ALA A 175 -14.94 10.24 9.30
C ALA A 175 -13.62 10.39 8.53
N ALA A 176 -13.37 11.56 7.94
CA ALA A 176 -12.10 11.86 7.28
C ALA A 176 -10.97 12.28 8.24
N GLY A 177 -11.21 12.27 9.57
CA GLY A 177 -10.20 12.57 10.58
C GLY A 177 -10.00 14.06 10.86
N PHE A 178 -10.95 14.93 10.54
CA PHE A 178 -10.91 16.34 10.92
C PHE A 178 -11.43 16.54 12.35
N ALA A 179 -10.80 17.45 13.10
CA ALA A 179 -11.21 17.78 14.45
C ALA A 179 -12.50 18.65 14.49
N SER A 180 -12.87 19.29 13.38
CA SER A 180 -14.09 20.12 13.28
C SER A 180 -14.56 20.24 11.83
N VAL A 181 -15.88 20.49 11.68
CA VAL A 181 -16.52 20.79 10.37
C VAL A 181 -15.93 22.06 9.74
N ARG A 182 -15.51 23.04 10.54
CA ARG A 182 -14.84 24.25 10.06
C ARG A 182 -13.53 23.90 9.38
N GLN A 183 -12.65 23.15 10.06
CA GLN A 183 -11.36 22.71 9.51
C GLN A 183 -11.53 21.89 8.22
N PHE A 184 -12.52 21.00 8.18
CA PHE A 184 -12.90 20.26 6.99
C PHE A 184 -13.28 21.18 5.83
N ASN A 185 -14.21 22.12 6.03
CA ASN A 185 -14.64 23.05 5.00
C ASN A 185 -13.49 23.90 4.46
N ASP A 186 -12.64 24.43 5.37
CA ASP A 186 -11.51 25.28 5.00
C ASP A 186 -10.48 24.45 4.20
N THR A 187 -10.18 23.23 4.64
CA THR A 187 -9.23 22.35 3.92
C THR A 187 -9.74 21.94 2.55
N VAL A 188 -11.02 21.56 2.43
CA VAL A 188 -11.61 21.19 1.13
C VAL A 188 -11.61 22.40 0.16
N ARG A 189 -11.92 23.61 0.64
CA ARG A 189 -11.85 24.81 -0.18
C ARG A 189 -10.44 25.14 -0.63
N GLU A 190 -9.48 25.03 0.26
CA GLU A 190 -8.07 25.30 -0.05
C GLU A 190 -7.52 24.32 -1.07
N VAL A 191 -7.75 23.00 -0.86
CA VAL A 191 -7.20 21.96 -1.73
C VAL A 191 -7.90 21.87 -3.08
N TYR A 192 -9.24 21.97 -3.11
CA TYR A 192 -10.04 21.73 -4.32
C TYR A 192 -10.66 23.00 -4.93
N ALA A 193 -10.53 24.16 -4.27
CA ALA A 193 -11.10 25.44 -4.67
C ALA A 193 -12.64 25.45 -4.85
N VAL A 194 -13.33 24.56 -4.15
CA VAL A 194 -14.79 24.46 -4.11
C VAL A 194 -15.26 24.03 -2.73
N THR A 195 -16.54 24.24 -2.43
CA THR A 195 -17.14 23.75 -1.19
C THR A 195 -17.43 22.24 -1.28
N PRO A 196 -17.51 21.51 -0.15
CA PRO A 196 -17.92 20.11 -0.13
C PRO A 196 -19.24 19.84 -0.87
N SER A 197 -20.22 20.74 -0.73
CA SER A 197 -21.51 20.61 -1.40
C SER A 197 -21.42 20.75 -2.93
N VAL A 198 -20.48 21.55 -3.43
CA VAL A 198 -20.20 21.65 -4.87
C VAL A 198 -19.55 20.37 -5.38
N LEU A 199 -18.56 19.82 -4.65
CA LEU A 199 -17.95 18.54 -4.99
C LEU A 199 -18.99 17.43 -5.12
N ARG A 200 -19.91 17.31 -4.17
CA ARG A 200 -20.98 16.31 -4.20
C ARG A 200 -21.89 16.48 -5.43
N ARG A 201 -22.31 17.71 -5.73
CA ARG A 201 -23.16 17.95 -6.91
C ARG A 201 -22.45 17.61 -8.23
N GLU A 202 -21.17 17.89 -8.32
CA GLU A 202 -20.38 17.57 -9.51
C GLU A 202 -20.20 16.05 -9.67
N SER A 203 -20.02 15.32 -8.56
CA SER A 203 -19.90 13.87 -8.56
C SER A 203 -21.21 13.19 -8.95
N ALA A 204 -22.34 13.63 -8.38
CA ALA A 204 -23.66 13.08 -8.70
C ALA A 204 -24.03 13.18 -10.19
N ARG A 205 -23.42 14.11 -10.94
CA ARG A 205 -23.59 14.24 -12.39
C ARG A 205 -22.73 13.26 -13.20
N ARG A 206 -21.76 12.57 -12.57
CA ARG A 206 -20.73 11.75 -13.24
C ARG A 206 -20.87 10.26 -13.00
N GLY A 207 -21.64 9.84 -12.01
CA GLY A 207 -21.67 8.45 -11.59
C GLY A 207 -23.01 7.96 -11.02
N PRO A 208 -23.13 6.67 -10.75
CA PRO A 208 -24.33 6.11 -10.14
C PRO A 208 -24.57 6.66 -8.73
N THR A 209 -25.82 6.65 -8.31
CA THR A 209 -26.21 7.03 -6.95
C THR A 209 -25.56 6.10 -5.92
N PRO A 210 -24.92 6.64 -4.86
CA PRO A 210 -24.32 5.82 -3.81
C PRO A 210 -25.37 4.92 -3.13
N THR A 211 -25.02 3.66 -2.92
CA THR A 211 -25.85 2.72 -2.16
C THR A 211 -25.63 2.93 -0.67
N ALA A 212 -26.71 3.00 0.10
CA ALA A 212 -26.62 3.13 1.55
C ALA A 212 -25.83 1.96 2.17
N GLY A 213 -24.94 2.25 3.10
CA GLY A 213 -24.10 1.28 3.81
C GLY A 213 -22.95 0.68 3.02
N THR A 214 -22.81 1.00 1.72
CA THR A 214 -21.70 0.51 0.88
C THR A 214 -20.96 1.68 0.26
N ILE A 215 -19.63 1.66 0.36
CA ILE A 215 -18.72 2.64 -0.25
C ILE A 215 -18.08 1.98 -1.47
N SER A 216 -18.48 2.38 -2.67
CA SER A 216 -17.91 1.88 -3.93
C SER A 216 -16.77 2.76 -4.39
N LEU A 217 -15.58 2.17 -4.55
CA LEU A 217 -14.36 2.87 -4.94
C LEU A 217 -13.79 2.33 -6.23
N ARG A 218 -13.04 3.20 -6.90
CA ARG A 218 -12.08 2.83 -7.94
C ARG A 218 -10.68 2.98 -7.38
N LEU A 219 -9.98 1.85 -7.20
CA LEU A 219 -8.61 1.83 -6.71
C LEU A 219 -7.66 1.87 -7.90
N PRO A 220 -7.01 3.00 -8.20
CA PRO A 220 -6.17 3.13 -9.38
C PRO A 220 -4.90 2.31 -9.25
N HIS A 221 -4.43 1.77 -10.39
CA HIS A 221 -3.14 1.07 -10.53
C HIS A 221 -2.46 1.46 -11.83
N ARG A 222 -1.19 1.07 -11.99
CA ARG A 222 -0.46 1.17 -13.26
C ARG A 222 -0.64 -0.10 -14.08
N GLU A 223 -0.77 0.08 -15.39
CA GLU A 223 -0.79 -1.02 -16.35
C GLU A 223 0.65 -1.42 -16.76
N PRO A 224 0.85 -2.69 -17.13
CA PRO A 224 -0.10 -3.81 -17.12
C PRO A 224 -0.44 -4.30 -15.70
N PHE A 225 -1.57 -5.02 -15.54
CA PHE A 225 -2.04 -5.50 -14.25
C PHE A 225 -2.55 -6.94 -14.34
N ASP A 226 -1.83 -7.89 -13.77
CA ASP A 226 -2.19 -9.31 -13.74
C ASP A 226 -3.22 -9.62 -12.64
N ALA A 227 -4.47 -9.22 -12.89
CA ALA A 227 -5.59 -9.50 -11.99
C ALA A 227 -5.88 -11.00 -11.87
N ALA A 228 -5.73 -11.75 -12.96
CA ALA A 228 -6.01 -13.18 -12.99
C ALA A 228 -5.06 -13.96 -12.09
N GLY A 229 -3.78 -13.62 -12.10
CA GLY A 229 -2.79 -14.25 -11.23
C GLY A 229 -2.99 -13.92 -9.76
N LEU A 230 -3.38 -12.69 -9.42
CA LEU A 230 -3.78 -12.34 -8.07
C LEU A 230 -4.99 -13.14 -7.61
N LEU A 231 -6.02 -13.22 -8.44
CA LEU A 231 -7.25 -13.96 -8.14
C LEU A 231 -6.96 -15.45 -7.91
N ALA A 232 -6.16 -16.07 -8.77
CA ALA A 232 -5.73 -17.47 -8.63
C ALA A 232 -4.94 -17.70 -7.32
N HIS A 233 -4.04 -16.75 -6.99
CA HIS A 233 -3.28 -16.81 -5.73
C HIS A 233 -4.21 -16.77 -4.51
N PHE A 234 -5.18 -15.85 -4.47
CA PHE A 234 -6.13 -15.75 -3.38
C PHE A 234 -7.05 -16.98 -3.31
N ALA A 235 -7.57 -17.45 -4.45
CA ALA A 235 -8.40 -18.67 -4.50
C ALA A 235 -7.70 -19.89 -3.91
N GLY A 236 -6.40 -20.07 -4.24
CA GLY A 236 -5.59 -21.15 -3.71
C GLY A 236 -5.34 -21.07 -2.18
N ARG A 237 -5.47 -19.89 -1.56
CA ARG A 237 -5.04 -19.62 -0.17
C ARG A 237 -6.11 -19.01 0.72
N ALA A 238 -7.32 -18.78 0.21
CA ALA A 238 -8.42 -18.21 0.97
C ALA A 238 -8.77 -19.06 2.21
N LEU A 239 -8.92 -18.42 3.36
CA LEU A 239 -9.40 -19.03 4.59
C LEU A 239 -10.92 -18.89 4.68
N ALA A 240 -11.64 -20.00 4.69
CA ALA A 240 -13.09 -19.99 4.87
C ALA A 240 -13.47 -19.23 6.16
N GLY A 241 -14.52 -18.44 6.08
CA GLY A 241 -14.96 -17.55 7.14
C GLY A 241 -14.39 -16.14 7.07
N VAL A 242 -13.14 -15.97 6.63
CA VAL A 242 -12.44 -14.66 6.48
C VAL A 242 -12.33 -14.24 5.03
N GLU A 243 -12.12 -15.20 4.12
CA GLU A 243 -11.88 -14.95 2.69
C GLU A 243 -12.71 -15.89 1.82
N SER A 244 -13.15 -15.39 0.67
CA SER A 244 -13.77 -16.22 -0.39
C SER A 244 -13.40 -15.67 -1.77
N VAL A 245 -13.34 -16.57 -2.75
CA VAL A 245 -13.18 -16.24 -4.17
C VAL A 245 -14.29 -16.97 -4.93
N ASP A 246 -15.09 -16.24 -5.66
CA ASP A 246 -16.16 -16.77 -6.50
C ASP A 246 -16.46 -15.82 -7.66
N GLY A 247 -16.67 -16.35 -8.86
CA GLY A 247 -17.09 -15.58 -10.05
C GLY A 247 -16.15 -14.40 -10.41
N GLY A 248 -14.83 -14.52 -10.16
CA GLY A 248 -13.89 -13.43 -10.39
C GLY A 248 -13.90 -12.34 -9.32
N VAL A 249 -14.57 -12.57 -8.22
CA VAL A 249 -14.69 -11.65 -7.10
C VAL A 249 -13.96 -12.22 -5.88
N TYR A 250 -13.08 -11.45 -5.30
CA TYR A 250 -12.45 -11.76 -4.01
C TYR A 250 -13.14 -10.97 -2.91
N ARG A 251 -13.59 -11.66 -1.88
CA ARG A 251 -14.21 -11.05 -0.70
C ARG A 251 -13.41 -11.38 0.54
N ARG A 252 -13.36 -10.43 1.46
CA ARG A 252 -12.75 -10.66 2.77
C ARG A 252 -13.30 -9.76 3.86
N THR A 253 -13.10 -10.17 5.09
CA THR A 253 -13.26 -9.34 6.28
C THR A 253 -11.95 -8.66 6.64
N LEU A 254 -12.02 -7.52 7.33
CA LEU A 254 -10.87 -6.78 7.84
C LEU A 254 -11.13 -6.36 9.30
N ARG A 255 -10.13 -6.53 10.14
CA ARG A 255 -10.06 -5.88 11.45
C ARG A 255 -9.30 -4.57 11.26
N LEU A 256 -10.02 -3.45 11.32
CA LEU A 256 -9.46 -2.10 11.17
C LEU A 256 -9.30 -1.43 12.54
N PRO A 257 -8.61 -0.29 12.63
CA PRO A 257 -8.30 0.35 13.92
C PRO A 257 -9.49 0.71 14.81
N HIS A 258 -10.65 0.99 14.23
CA HIS A 258 -11.83 1.42 14.98
C HIS A 258 -13.01 0.46 14.88
N GLY A 259 -12.96 -0.49 13.96
CA GLY A 259 -14.02 -1.48 13.82
C GLY A 259 -13.80 -2.46 12.68
N PRO A 260 -14.68 -3.45 12.54
CA PRO A 260 -14.60 -4.41 11.45
C PRO A 260 -15.08 -3.84 10.12
N ALA A 261 -14.68 -4.51 9.04
CA ALA A 261 -15.14 -4.21 7.70
C ALA A 261 -15.33 -5.48 6.86
N ALA A 262 -16.23 -5.41 5.88
CA ALA A 262 -16.35 -6.36 4.78
C ALA A 262 -15.96 -5.68 3.47
N VAL A 263 -15.21 -6.38 2.64
CA VAL A 263 -14.67 -5.88 1.38
C VAL A 263 -14.94 -6.84 0.24
N THR A 264 -15.32 -6.30 -0.91
CA THR A 264 -15.50 -7.03 -2.17
C THR A 264 -14.61 -6.38 -3.23
N LEU A 265 -13.70 -7.15 -3.85
CA LEU A 265 -12.79 -6.72 -4.90
C LEU A 265 -13.14 -7.44 -6.20
N HIS A 266 -13.41 -6.68 -7.27
CA HIS A 266 -13.78 -7.19 -8.58
C HIS A 266 -12.53 -7.34 -9.44
N LEU A 267 -11.95 -8.54 -9.48
CA LEU A 267 -10.71 -8.86 -10.19
C LEU A 267 -10.94 -9.65 -11.49
N GLY A 268 -12.09 -10.31 -11.63
CA GLY A 268 -12.41 -11.11 -12.82
C GLY A 268 -12.85 -10.28 -14.05
N ASP A 269 -13.20 -9.02 -13.83
CA ASP A 269 -13.50 -8.04 -14.90
C ASP A 269 -12.67 -6.77 -14.65
N PRO A 270 -11.35 -6.84 -14.86
CA PRO A 270 -10.46 -5.72 -14.59
C PRO A 270 -10.77 -4.56 -15.56
N GLN A 271 -11.04 -3.41 -14.98
CA GLN A 271 -11.19 -2.19 -15.76
C GLN A 271 -9.82 -1.53 -15.97
N PRO A 272 -9.52 -0.98 -17.16
CA PRO A 272 -8.24 -0.33 -17.40
C PRO A 272 -7.92 0.74 -16.35
N GLY A 273 -6.78 0.61 -15.70
CA GLY A 273 -6.24 1.58 -14.75
C GLY A 273 -6.86 1.59 -13.36
N PHE A 274 -7.84 0.73 -13.03
CA PHE A 274 -8.37 0.64 -11.66
C PHE A 274 -9.05 -0.69 -11.33
N VAL A 275 -9.02 -1.07 -10.05
CA VAL A 275 -9.82 -2.16 -9.47
C VAL A 275 -11.04 -1.56 -8.79
N ARG A 276 -12.22 -2.12 -9.08
CA ARG A 276 -13.45 -1.77 -8.34
C ARG A 276 -13.45 -2.47 -6.99
N ALA A 277 -13.73 -1.70 -5.92
CA ALA A 277 -13.83 -2.18 -4.55
C ALA A 277 -15.11 -1.67 -3.91
N ASP A 278 -15.88 -2.57 -3.28
CA ASP A 278 -17.05 -2.24 -2.49
C ASP A 278 -16.74 -2.55 -1.02
N LEU A 279 -16.90 -1.54 -0.15
CA LEU A 279 -16.56 -1.61 1.27
C LEU A 279 -17.80 -1.35 2.13
N ARG A 280 -17.96 -2.16 3.17
CA ARG A 280 -18.86 -1.89 4.29
C ARG A 280 -18.02 -1.74 5.55
N LEU A 281 -18.05 -0.56 6.15
CA LEU A 281 -17.25 -0.21 7.31
C LEU A 281 -18.17 -0.04 8.52
N ALA A 282 -17.81 -0.63 9.66
CA ALA A 282 -18.49 -0.31 10.93
C ALA A 282 -18.24 1.15 11.32
N GLU A 283 -17.02 1.64 11.05
CA GLU A 283 -16.59 3.00 11.34
C GLU A 283 -16.07 3.68 10.06
N PRO A 284 -16.76 4.68 9.53
CA PRO A 284 -16.36 5.37 8.28
C PRO A 284 -14.95 6.01 8.34
N ARG A 285 -14.45 6.34 9.54
CA ARG A 285 -13.07 6.86 9.75
C ARG A 285 -11.99 5.82 9.41
N ASP A 286 -12.34 4.57 9.25
CA ASP A 286 -11.44 3.52 8.81
C ASP A 286 -11.29 3.43 7.27
N LEU A 287 -11.92 4.33 6.50
CA LEU A 287 -11.82 4.32 5.04
C LEU A 287 -10.36 4.45 4.57
N GLY A 288 -9.60 5.41 5.12
CA GLY A 288 -8.18 5.58 4.78
C GLY A 288 -7.36 4.31 5.05
N PRO A 289 -7.37 3.79 6.30
CA PRO A 289 -6.73 2.51 6.63
C PRO A 289 -7.16 1.34 5.75
N ALA A 290 -8.46 1.20 5.46
CA ALA A 290 -8.96 0.14 4.57
C ALA A 290 -8.36 0.26 3.16
N VAL A 291 -8.43 1.44 2.55
CA VAL A 291 -7.87 1.69 1.22
C VAL A 291 -6.37 1.40 1.19
N ALA A 292 -5.61 1.87 2.20
CA ALA A 292 -4.17 1.62 2.28
C ALA A 292 -3.84 0.11 2.34
N ARG A 293 -4.61 -0.66 3.12
CA ARG A 293 -4.43 -2.12 3.22
C ARG A 293 -4.79 -2.85 1.93
N LEU A 294 -5.88 -2.43 1.26
CA LEU A 294 -6.28 -3.00 -0.03
C LEU A 294 -5.28 -2.70 -1.14
N ARG A 295 -4.70 -1.50 -1.15
CA ARG A 295 -3.64 -1.16 -2.10
C ARG A 295 -2.42 -2.06 -1.92
N ARG A 296 -1.98 -2.29 -0.67
CA ARG A 296 -0.88 -3.22 -0.37
C ARG A 296 -1.24 -4.67 -0.69
N LEU A 297 -2.45 -5.10 -0.35
CA LEU A 297 -2.94 -6.46 -0.63
C LEU A 297 -2.85 -6.81 -2.12
N LEU A 298 -3.15 -5.86 -3.00
CA LEU A 298 -3.17 -6.02 -4.45
C LEU A 298 -1.92 -5.46 -5.15
N ASP A 299 -0.96 -4.93 -4.39
CA ASP A 299 0.26 -4.30 -4.94
C ASP A 299 -0.03 -3.22 -6.00
N LEU A 300 -1.02 -2.35 -5.71
CA LEU A 300 -1.51 -1.36 -6.69
C LEU A 300 -0.55 -0.20 -6.95
N ASP A 301 0.45 0.00 -6.08
CA ASP A 301 1.42 1.09 -6.20
C ASP A 301 2.69 0.69 -6.98
N ALA A 302 2.83 -0.59 -7.34
CA ALA A 302 3.96 -1.09 -8.12
C ALA A 302 4.15 -0.37 -9.46
N ASP A 303 5.39 -0.36 -9.96
CA ASP A 303 5.72 0.01 -11.34
C ASP A 303 5.97 -1.28 -12.15
N PRO A 304 4.92 -1.83 -12.78
CA PRO A 304 5.02 -3.09 -13.50
C PRO A 304 5.95 -3.01 -14.71
N VAL A 305 6.05 -1.83 -15.34
CA VAL A 305 6.90 -1.66 -16.52
C VAL A 305 8.38 -1.75 -16.12
N ALA A 306 8.77 -1.11 -15.00
CA ALA A 306 10.14 -1.20 -14.50
C ALA A 306 10.51 -2.63 -14.06
N VAL A 307 9.56 -3.35 -13.45
CA VAL A 307 9.72 -4.77 -13.09
C VAL A 307 9.91 -5.62 -14.34
N ASP A 308 8.99 -5.54 -15.28
CA ASP A 308 8.97 -6.35 -16.51
C ASP A 308 10.20 -6.08 -17.39
N GLU A 309 10.58 -4.80 -17.58
CA GLU A 309 11.78 -4.42 -18.35
C GLU A 309 13.08 -4.98 -17.77
N LEU A 310 13.19 -5.06 -16.45
CA LEU A 310 14.39 -5.61 -15.81
C LEU A 310 14.39 -7.14 -15.88
N LEU A 311 13.29 -7.78 -15.50
CA LEU A 311 13.21 -9.24 -15.48
C LEU A 311 13.30 -9.85 -16.89
N ALA A 312 12.80 -9.16 -17.91
CA ALA A 312 12.93 -9.58 -19.32
C ALA A 312 14.37 -9.54 -19.86
N ARG A 313 15.33 -8.97 -19.13
CA ARG A 313 16.76 -9.04 -19.51
C ARG A 313 17.35 -10.44 -19.23
N ASP A 314 16.74 -11.17 -18.30
CA ASP A 314 17.11 -12.58 -18.06
C ASP A 314 16.42 -13.45 -19.13
N PRO A 315 17.19 -14.19 -19.97
CA PRO A 315 16.63 -14.99 -21.06
C PRO A 315 15.71 -16.11 -20.56
N VAL A 316 15.83 -16.52 -19.30
CA VAL A 316 14.97 -17.56 -18.68
C VAL A 316 13.64 -16.95 -18.23
N LEU A 317 13.64 -15.72 -17.71
CA LEU A 317 12.42 -15.05 -17.25
C LEU A 317 11.68 -14.31 -18.39
N ALA A 318 12.37 -13.91 -19.46
CA ALA A 318 11.77 -13.15 -20.57
C ALA A 318 10.50 -13.77 -21.15
N PRO A 319 10.42 -15.10 -21.42
CA PRO A 319 9.19 -15.72 -21.91
C PRO A 319 8.04 -15.66 -20.88
N LEU A 320 8.34 -15.73 -19.58
CA LEU A 320 7.34 -15.66 -18.52
C LEU A 320 6.77 -14.26 -18.40
N VAL A 321 7.64 -13.24 -18.47
CA VAL A 321 7.24 -11.83 -18.47
C VAL A 321 6.37 -11.53 -19.69
N ALA A 322 6.75 -12.01 -20.89
CA ALA A 322 5.98 -11.82 -22.11
C ALA A 322 4.58 -12.47 -22.03
N THR A 323 4.48 -13.63 -21.38
CA THR A 323 3.20 -14.34 -21.21
C THR A 323 2.31 -13.70 -20.14
N THR A 324 2.92 -13.14 -19.08
CA THR A 324 2.20 -12.58 -17.93
C THR A 324 2.80 -11.22 -17.54
N PRO A 325 2.59 -10.18 -18.37
CA PRO A 325 3.07 -8.86 -18.04
C PRO A 325 2.31 -8.28 -16.86
N GLY A 326 2.99 -7.49 -16.05
CA GLY A 326 2.39 -6.80 -14.92
C GLY A 326 2.08 -7.68 -13.72
N ILE A 327 2.89 -8.70 -13.49
CA ILE A 327 2.80 -9.55 -12.29
C ILE A 327 2.78 -8.70 -11.03
N ARG A 328 2.02 -9.11 -10.01
CA ARG A 328 1.89 -8.42 -8.73
C ARG A 328 2.35 -9.28 -7.58
N LEU A 329 2.88 -8.64 -6.54
CA LEU A 329 3.14 -9.29 -5.26
C LEU A 329 1.84 -9.34 -4.45
N PRO A 330 1.21 -10.52 -4.26
CA PRO A 330 0.04 -10.59 -3.39
C PRO A 330 0.45 -10.19 -1.97
N GLY A 331 -0.03 -9.06 -1.48
CA GLY A 331 0.28 -8.54 -0.15
C GLY A 331 -0.50 -9.20 0.97
N ALA A 332 -0.44 -8.61 2.17
CA ALA A 332 -1.24 -8.99 3.33
C ALA A 332 -2.05 -7.80 3.86
N ALA A 333 -3.27 -8.05 4.29
CA ALA A 333 -4.11 -7.04 4.92
C ALA A 333 -3.85 -6.93 6.42
N ASP A 334 -3.36 -8.00 7.04
CA ASP A 334 -3.06 -8.10 8.46
C ASP A 334 -1.78 -8.90 8.72
N GLY A 335 -0.94 -8.40 9.64
CA GLY A 335 0.37 -9.00 9.93
C GLY A 335 0.29 -10.30 10.70
N LEU A 336 -0.61 -10.40 11.70
CA LEU A 336 -0.79 -11.64 12.47
C LEU A 336 -1.39 -12.74 11.60
N GLU A 337 -2.34 -12.40 10.76
CA GLU A 337 -2.96 -13.34 9.82
C GLU A 337 -1.92 -13.97 8.89
N ILE A 338 -1.10 -13.14 8.21
CA ILE A 338 -0.11 -13.66 7.27
C ILE A 338 0.99 -14.47 7.95
N ALA A 339 1.45 -14.05 9.14
CA ALA A 339 2.45 -14.78 9.89
C ALA A 339 1.91 -16.12 10.40
N THR A 340 0.67 -16.16 10.88
CA THR A 340 -0.01 -17.41 11.27
C THR A 340 -0.19 -18.34 10.07
N LYS A 341 -0.66 -17.83 8.92
CA LYS A 341 -0.76 -18.62 7.67
C LYS A 341 0.58 -19.22 7.25
N ALA A 342 1.67 -18.45 7.36
CA ALA A 342 3.01 -18.91 7.04
C ALA A 342 3.46 -20.07 7.98
N LEU A 343 3.21 -19.93 9.29
CA LEU A 343 3.53 -20.98 10.27
C LEU A 343 2.69 -22.26 10.05
N LEU A 344 1.39 -22.10 9.80
CA LEU A 344 0.51 -23.25 9.52
C LEU A 344 0.93 -23.98 8.23
N GLY A 345 1.51 -23.27 7.27
CA GLY A 345 2.01 -23.80 6.00
C GLY A 345 3.37 -24.51 6.08
N GLN A 346 4.07 -24.44 7.21
CA GLN A 346 5.37 -25.10 7.34
C GLN A 346 5.25 -26.63 7.17
N GLN A 347 5.99 -27.18 6.20
CA GLN A 347 6.09 -28.62 5.94
C GLN A 347 4.76 -29.36 5.66
N VAL A 348 3.77 -28.64 5.17
CA VAL A 348 2.46 -29.22 4.79
C VAL A 348 1.99 -28.65 3.46
N SER A 349 1.00 -29.29 2.83
CA SER A 349 0.39 -28.76 1.63
C SER A 349 -0.42 -27.49 1.92
N VAL A 350 -0.59 -26.63 0.91
CA VAL A 350 -1.41 -25.42 1.02
C VAL A 350 -2.84 -25.76 1.45
N SER A 351 -3.41 -26.88 0.96
CA SER A 351 -4.76 -27.32 1.35
C SER A 351 -4.85 -27.71 2.82
N ALA A 352 -3.85 -28.42 3.36
CA ALA A 352 -3.82 -28.76 4.79
C ALA A 352 -3.67 -27.53 5.69
N ALA A 353 -2.83 -26.58 5.30
CA ALA A 353 -2.71 -25.29 6.00
C ALA A 353 -4.03 -24.51 6.01
N ARG A 354 -4.73 -24.46 4.88
CA ARG A 354 -6.06 -23.82 4.76
C ARG A 354 -7.10 -24.49 5.69
N THR A 355 -7.14 -25.82 5.70
CA THR A 355 -8.09 -26.55 6.56
C THR A 355 -7.83 -26.24 8.03
N THR A 356 -6.56 -26.24 8.46
CA THR A 356 -6.20 -25.91 9.84
C THR A 356 -6.57 -24.46 10.17
N GLY A 357 -6.20 -23.51 9.29
CA GLY A 357 -6.53 -22.11 9.46
C GLY A 357 -8.03 -21.84 9.50
N ALA A 358 -8.83 -22.50 8.65
CA ALA A 358 -10.28 -22.39 8.65
C ALA A 358 -10.92 -22.89 9.96
N ARG A 359 -10.38 -23.96 10.56
CA ARG A 359 -10.82 -24.43 11.89
C ARG A 359 -10.54 -23.40 12.97
N LEU A 360 -9.34 -22.83 13.00
CA LEU A 360 -9.01 -21.77 13.95
C LEU A 360 -9.92 -20.54 13.81
N VAL A 361 -10.25 -20.17 12.57
CA VAL A 361 -11.20 -19.08 12.30
C VAL A 361 -12.60 -19.43 12.80
N ALA A 362 -13.07 -20.67 12.56
CA ALA A 362 -14.39 -21.09 13.01
C ALA A 362 -14.51 -21.17 14.54
N GLU A 363 -13.42 -21.53 15.23
CA GLU A 363 -13.40 -21.67 16.69
C GLU A 363 -13.16 -20.36 17.44
N LEU A 364 -12.33 -19.47 16.88
CA LEU A 364 -11.79 -18.29 17.57
C LEU A 364 -12.12 -16.97 16.90
N GLY A 365 -12.68 -17.02 15.68
CA GLY A 365 -13.04 -15.82 14.93
C GLY A 365 -14.24 -15.10 15.54
N GLU A 366 -14.26 -13.79 15.44
CA GLU A 366 -15.37 -12.94 15.87
C GLU A 366 -16.31 -12.71 14.69
N GLU A 367 -17.64 -12.79 14.93
CA GLU A 367 -18.65 -12.52 13.91
C GLU A 367 -18.68 -11.03 13.55
N LEU A 368 -18.89 -10.74 12.26
CA LEU A 368 -19.16 -9.39 11.81
C LEU A 368 -20.54 -8.92 12.30
N PRO A 369 -20.66 -7.64 12.73
CA PRO A 369 -21.96 -7.03 12.96
C PRO A 369 -22.84 -7.13 11.70
N THR A 370 -24.12 -7.41 11.86
CA THR A 370 -25.08 -7.57 10.75
C THR A 370 -25.10 -6.38 9.79
N ALA A 371 -24.87 -5.16 10.30
CA ALA A 371 -24.82 -3.94 9.48
C ALA A 371 -23.60 -3.91 8.52
N VAL A 372 -22.52 -4.65 8.83
CA VAL A 372 -21.31 -4.74 8.04
C VAL A 372 -21.28 -6.00 7.18
N ALA A 373 -21.85 -7.08 7.70
CA ALA A 373 -21.92 -8.35 6.99
C ALA A 373 -22.67 -8.17 5.65
N GLY A 374 -22.18 -8.85 4.61
CA GLY A 374 -22.79 -8.93 3.28
C GLY A 374 -22.98 -10.40 2.91
N ASP A 375 -23.04 -10.67 1.61
CA ASP A 375 -23.19 -12.04 1.09
C ASP A 375 -21.84 -12.80 1.06
N GLY A 376 -20.85 -12.35 1.83
CA GLY A 376 -19.50 -12.88 1.86
C GLY A 376 -19.09 -13.52 3.19
N PRO A 377 -17.79 -13.64 3.44
CA PRO A 377 -17.25 -14.10 4.71
C PRO A 377 -17.76 -13.25 5.88
N ALA A 378 -18.09 -13.92 6.99
CA ALA A 378 -18.73 -13.29 8.14
C ALA A 378 -17.90 -13.33 9.43
N LEU A 379 -16.69 -13.90 9.40
CA LEU A 379 -15.80 -13.99 10.56
C LEU A 379 -14.57 -13.10 10.36
N LEU A 380 -14.11 -12.49 11.43
CA LEU A 380 -12.79 -11.85 11.51
C LEU A 380 -11.73 -12.89 11.86
N PHE A 381 -10.51 -12.69 11.36
CA PHE A 381 -9.38 -13.49 11.82
C PHE A 381 -9.22 -13.34 13.34
N PRO A 382 -8.85 -14.43 14.08
CA PRO A 382 -8.73 -14.41 15.53
C PRO A 382 -7.80 -13.31 16.05
N THR A 383 -8.13 -12.77 17.23
CA THR A 383 -7.27 -11.79 17.90
C THR A 383 -5.96 -12.42 18.36
N PRO A 384 -4.90 -11.60 18.60
CA PRO A 384 -3.65 -12.10 19.18
C PRO A 384 -3.87 -12.85 20.49
N SER A 385 -4.69 -12.31 21.40
CA SER A 385 -4.98 -12.93 22.69
C SER A 385 -5.73 -14.27 22.56
N ALA A 386 -6.69 -14.36 21.64
CA ALA A 386 -7.40 -15.61 21.38
C ALA A 386 -6.47 -16.70 20.86
N LEU A 387 -5.58 -16.37 19.91
CA LEU A 387 -4.60 -17.32 19.38
C LEU A 387 -3.54 -17.72 20.40
N ALA A 388 -3.08 -16.81 21.28
CA ALA A 388 -2.11 -17.08 22.31
C ALA A 388 -2.60 -18.13 23.32
N GLY A 389 -3.91 -18.16 23.61
CA GLY A 389 -4.54 -19.12 24.50
C GLY A 389 -5.10 -20.39 23.82
N ALA A 390 -4.93 -20.51 22.49
CA ALA A 390 -5.61 -21.58 21.75
C ALA A 390 -4.83 -22.89 21.70
N ALA A 391 -5.57 -24.00 21.59
CA ALA A 391 -5.03 -25.30 21.22
C ALA A 391 -4.86 -25.38 19.69
N ILE A 392 -3.64 -25.17 19.20
CA ILE A 392 -3.35 -25.19 17.76
C ILE A 392 -3.20 -26.66 17.28
N PRO A 393 -3.99 -27.10 16.28
CA PRO A 393 -3.86 -28.47 15.76
C PRO A 393 -2.53 -28.72 15.04
N GLY A 394 -1.93 -29.88 15.28
CA GLY A 394 -0.74 -30.35 14.56
C GLY A 394 0.47 -30.56 15.46
N PRO A 395 1.70 -30.58 14.88
CA PRO A 395 2.92 -30.81 15.65
C PRO A 395 3.13 -29.77 16.75
N ALA A 396 3.52 -30.21 17.95
CA ALA A 396 3.69 -29.35 19.12
C ALA A 396 4.61 -28.14 18.89
N ARG A 397 5.70 -28.34 18.12
CA ARG A 397 6.61 -27.23 17.76
C ARG A 397 5.92 -26.13 16.96
N ARG A 398 5.08 -26.51 15.99
CA ARG A 398 4.32 -25.54 15.18
C ARG A 398 3.24 -24.84 16.01
N ALA A 399 2.54 -25.60 16.85
CA ALA A 399 1.57 -25.05 17.80
C ALA A 399 2.22 -24.00 18.70
N ALA A 400 3.34 -24.32 19.32
CA ALA A 400 4.12 -23.41 20.16
C ALA A 400 4.60 -22.16 19.40
N ALA A 401 5.01 -22.30 18.13
CA ALA A 401 5.39 -21.15 17.30
C ALA A 401 4.22 -20.21 17.04
N VAL A 402 3.01 -20.72 16.74
CA VAL A 402 1.81 -19.91 16.54
C VAL A 402 1.39 -19.19 17.81
N THR A 403 1.31 -19.91 18.94
CA THR A 403 0.91 -19.31 20.23
C THR A 403 1.95 -18.32 20.74
N GLY A 404 3.26 -18.61 20.57
CA GLY A 404 4.34 -17.70 20.93
C GLY A 404 4.36 -16.41 20.09
N LEU A 405 4.16 -16.53 18.77
CA LEU A 405 3.97 -15.37 17.89
C LEU A 405 2.78 -14.51 18.35
N ALA A 406 1.64 -15.16 18.60
CA ALA A 406 0.41 -14.47 19.02
C ALA A 406 0.59 -13.78 20.38
N ALA A 407 1.27 -14.42 21.34
CA ALA A 407 1.59 -13.83 22.63
C ALA A 407 2.47 -12.58 22.49
N ALA A 408 3.54 -12.65 21.67
CA ALA A 408 4.42 -11.51 21.43
C ALA A 408 3.70 -10.32 20.74
N VAL A 409 2.69 -10.60 19.90
CA VAL A 409 1.85 -9.54 19.32
C VAL A 409 0.85 -9.00 20.36
N ALA A 410 0.30 -9.86 21.23
CA ALA A 410 -0.67 -9.47 22.24
C ALA A 410 -0.08 -8.58 23.33
N ASP A 411 1.16 -8.86 23.76
CA ASP A 411 1.88 -8.08 24.77
C ASP A 411 2.63 -6.87 24.19
N GLY A 412 2.65 -6.73 22.84
CA GLY A 412 3.27 -5.61 22.14
C GLY A 412 4.78 -5.71 21.97
N SER A 413 5.42 -6.82 22.36
CA SER A 413 6.86 -7.05 22.15
C SER A 413 7.21 -7.26 20.67
N LEU A 414 6.24 -7.73 19.86
CA LEU A 414 6.32 -7.78 18.41
C LEU A 414 5.25 -6.92 17.74
N VAL A 415 5.67 -5.99 16.90
CA VAL A 415 4.77 -5.15 16.11
C VAL A 415 4.79 -5.61 14.64
N LEU A 416 3.62 -5.97 14.12
CA LEU A 416 3.42 -6.44 12.74
C LEU A 416 2.61 -5.40 11.95
N ASP A 417 3.23 -4.25 11.66
CA ASP A 417 2.59 -3.19 10.86
C ASP A 417 3.42 -2.78 9.63
N ALA A 418 2.82 -2.03 8.73
CA ALA A 418 3.43 -1.61 7.46
C ALA A 418 4.58 -0.59 7.64
N GLY A 419 4.78 -0.04 8.83
CA GLY A 419 5.84 0.91 9.13
C GLY A 419 7.17 0.25 9.53
N ARG A 420 7.21 -1.08 9.65
CA ARG A 420 8.43 -1.80 10.01
C ARG A 420 9.49 -1.71 8.92
N ASP A 421 10.73 -1.72 9.33
CA ASP A 421 11.87 -1.97 8.47
C ASP A 421 11.95 -3.48 8.16
N PRO A 422 12.16 -3.91 6.87
CA PRO A 422 12.18 -5.32 6.51
C PRO A 422 13.25 -6.13 7.26
N ALA A 423 14.46 -5.58 7.42
CA ALA A 423 15.55 -6.27 8.12
C ALA A 423 15.27 -6.43 9.62
N GLY A 424 14.77 -5.34 10.26
CA GLY A 424 14.37 -5.36 11.67
C GLY A 424 13.19 -6.31 11.92
N LEU A 425 12.19 -6.34 11.02
CA LEU A 425 11.08 -7.27 11.12
C LEU A 425 11.53 -8.73 11.02
N ARG A 426 12.44 -9.04 10.07
CA ARG A 426 13.00 -10.39 9.94
C ARG A 426 13.74 -10.80 11.20
N ALA A 427 14.61 -9.93 11.73
CA ALA A 427 15.37 -10.21 12.95
C ALA A 427 14.46 -10.50 14.16
N ASP A 428 13.42 -9.69 14.37
CA ASP A 428 12.47 -9.88 15.47
C ASP A 428 11.66 -11.18 15.31
N LEU A 429 11.27 -11.52 14.08
CA LEU A 429 10.57 -12.78 13.81
C LEU A 429 11.48 -13.98 14.03
N GLU A 430 12.74 -13.96 13.57
CA GLU A 430 13.70 -15.03 13.73
C GLU A 430 14.11 -15.27 15.18
N ALA A 431 13.99 -14.26 16.04
CA ALA A 431 14.20 -14.39 17.47
C ALA A 431 13.12 -15.25 18.16
N LEU A 432 11.97 -15.46 17.53
CA LEU A 432 10.90 -16.30 18.07
C LEU A 432 11.13 -17.79 17.76
N PRO A 433 10.96 -18.69 18.75
CA PRO A 433 11.11 -20.12 18.54
C PRO A 433 10.20 -20.67 17.45
N GLY A 434 10.76 -21.39 16.48
CA GLY A 434 10.02 -22.03 15.38
C GLY A 434 9.83 -21.14 14.15
N ILE A 435 10.33 -19.91 14.16
CA ILE A 435 10.36 -19.02 13.00
C ILE A 435 11.79 -19.00 12.45
N GLY A 436 11.95 -19.47 11.21
CA GLY A 436 13.24 -19.44 10.51
C GLY A 436 13.27 -18.37 9.41
N PRO A 437 14.43 -18.22 8.73
CA PRO A 437 14.64 -17.19 7.71
C PRO A 437 13.59 -17.18 6.59
N TRP A 438 13.14 -18.36 6.15
CA TRP A 438 12.09 -18.47 5.14
C TRP A 438 10.76 -17.83 5.61
N THR A 439 10.32 -18.18 6.83
CA THR A 439 9.06 -17.64 7.37
C THR A 439 9.16 -16.13 7.58
N ALA A 440 10.28 -15.67 8.14
CA ALA A 440 10.52 -14.25 8.38
C ALA A 440 10.57 -13.45 7.07
N GLY A 441 11.31 -13.94 6.06
CA GLY A 441 11.37 -13.33 4.73
C GLY A 441 10.01 -13.32 4.02
N TYR A 442 9.27 -14.44 4.07
CA TYR A 442 7.94 -14.52 3.50
C TYR A 442 6.96 -13.52 4.14
N VAL A 443 6.97 -13.42 5.47
CA VAL A 443 6.12 -12.43 6.19
C VAL A 443 6.52 -11.00 5.84
N ALA A 444 7.81 -10.67 5.81
CA ALA A 444 8.30 -9.35 5.44
C ALA A 444 7.87 -8.98 4.00
N MET A 445 8.07 -9.89 3.04
CA MET A 445 7.64 -9.70 1.66
C MET A 445 6.14 -9.42 1.56
N ARG A 446 5.31 -10.23 2.24
CA ARG A 446 3.85 -10.14 2.13
C ARG A 446 3.25 -8.96 2.89
N LEU A 447 3.77 -8.64 4.07
CA LEU A 447 3.26 -7.56 4.93
C LEU A 447 3.73 -6.18 4.49
N LEU A 448 5.00 -6.08 4.13
CA LEU A 448 5.62 -4.80 3.81
C LEU A 448 5.63 -4.50 2.30
N GLY A 449 5.36 -5.52 1.45
CA GLY A 449 5.54 -5.40 0.01
C GLY A 449 7.01 -5.32 -0.37
N ASP A 450 7.90 -6.02 0.36
CA ASP A 450 9.34 -6.03 0.08
C ASP A 450 9.58 -6.58 -1.34
N PRO A 451 10.05 -5.77 -2.28
CA PRO A 451 10.21 -6.20 -3.68
C PRO A 451 11.45 -7.05 -3.90
N ASP A 452 12.37 -7.10 -2.91
CA ASP A 452 13.71 -7.68 -3.09
C ASP A 452 14.00 -8.88 -2.19
N GLU A 453 12.96 -9.58 -1.71
CA GLU A 453 13.09 -10.85 -0.97
C GLU A 453 13.01 -12.05 -1.92
N PRO A 454 14.11 -12.78 -2.16
CA PRO A 454 14.17 -13.79 -3.22
C PRO A 454 13.60 -15.16 -2.81
N LEU A 455 13.36 -15.42 -1.50
CA LEU A 455 12.85 -16.69 -0.94
C LEU A 455 13.56 -17.95 -1.47
N LEU A 456 14.88 -17.92 -1.59
CA LEU A 456 15.67 -18.97 -2.26
C LEU A 456 15.61 -20.34 -1.59
N SER A 457 15.24 -20.41 -0.31
CA SER A 457 15.00 -21.66 0.40
C SER A 457 13.58 -22.19 0.22
N ASP A 458 12.69 -21.48 -0.47
CA ASP A 458 11.32 -21.91 -0.75
C ASP A 458 11.32 -23.08 -1.74
N LEU A 459 10.61 -24.16 -1.37
CA LEU A 459 10.58 -25.37 -2.19
C LEU A 459 9.92 -25.15 -3.56
N ALA A 460 8.87 -24.33 -3.62
CA ALA A 460 8.16 -24.05 -4.86
C ALA A 460 9.00 -23.11 -5.76
N VAL A 461 9.70 -22.11 -5.18
CA VAL A 461 10.68 -21.29 -5.94
C VAL A 461 11.75 -22.19 -6.56
N ARG A 462 12.32 -23.13 -5.79
CA ARG A 462 13.34 -24.04 -6.29
C ARG A 462 12.83 -25.00 -7.35
N ARG A 463 11.61 -25.52 -7.20
CA ARG A 463 10.96 -26.34 -8.24
C ARG A 463 10.74 -25.58 -9.52
N GLY A 464 10.23 -24.35 -9.43
CA GLY A 464 10.07 -23.49 -10.60
C GLY A 464 11.41 -23.14 -11.25
N ALA A 465 12.46 -22.88 -10.47
CA ALA A 465 13.80 -22.68 -10.99
C ALA A 465 14.32 -23.93 -11.73
N ALA A 466 14.13 -25.14 -11.15
CA ALA A 466 14.49 -26.40 -11.79
C ALA A 466 13.74 -26.62 -13.12
N ALA A 467 12.44 -26.35 -13.15
CA ALA A 467 11.62 -26.50 -14.36
C ALA A 467 12.09 -25.61 -15.51
N LEU A 468 12.74 -24.50 -15.20
CA LEU A 468 13.27 -23.54 -16.16
C LEU A 468 14.78 -23.73 -16.44
N GLY A 469 15.42 -24.76 -15.88
CA GLY A 469 16.85 -25.01 -16.04
C GLY A 469 17.76 -24.04 -15.29
N LEU A 470 17.24 -23.30 -14.31
CA LEU A 470 18.01 -22.45 -13.40
C LEU A 470 18.70 -23.29 -12.31
N PRO A 471 19.75 -22.76 -11.66
CA PRO A 471 20.39 -23.45 -10.55
C PRO A 471 19.39 -23.79 -9.43
N THR A 472 19.49 -24.99 -8.87
CA THR A 472 18.67 -25.46 -7.75
C THR A 472 19.40 -25.42 -6.41
N ASP A 473 20.71 -25.31 -6.44
CA ASP A 473 21.51 -25.02 -5.26
C ASP A 473 21.24 -23.60 -4.76
N PRO A 474 20.94 -23.40 -3.46
CA PRO A 474 20.60 -22.08 -2.94
C PRO A 474 21.67 -21.01 -3.16
N ALA A 475 22.95 -21.34 -3.08
CA ALA A 475 24.03 -20.37 -3.26
C ALA A 475 24.19 -19.97 -4.73
N ALA A 476 24.12 -20.93 -5.66
CA ALA A 476 24.18 -20.69 -7.08
C ALA A 476 22.92 -19.90 -7.56
N LEU A 477 21.73 -20.24 -7.06
CA LEU A 477 20.50 -19.48 -7.35
C LEU A 477 20.57 -18.08 -6.76
N ALA A 478 21.17 -17.90 -5.57
CA ALA A 478 21.37 -16.57 -4.97
C ALA A 478 22.26 -15.69 -5.85
N HIS A 479 23.35 -16.26 -6.36
CA HIS A 479 24.25 -15.56 -7.27
C HIS A 479 23.54 -15.16 -8.58
N HIS A 480 22.76 -16.06 -9.16
CA HIS A 480 21.94 -15.75 -10.34
C HIS A 480 20.91 -14.66 -10.06
N ALA A 481 20.22 -14.73 -8.92
CA ALA A 481 19.19 -13.78 -8.51
C ALA A 481 19.68 -12.35 -8.25
N GLU A 482 20.99 -12.11 -8.14
CA GLU A 482 21.54 -10.74 -8.03
C GLU A 482 21.24 -9.90 -9.28
N HIS A 483 21.09 -10.52 -10.45
CA HIS A 483 20.70 -9.83 -11.69
C HIS A 483 19.25 -9.36 -11.69
N TRP A 484 18.39 -9.88 -10.80
CA TRP A 484 16.98 -9.51 -10.68
C TRP A 484 16.73 -8.35 -9.70
N ARG A 485 17.78 -7.86 -9.02
CA ARG A 485 17.63 -6.72 -8.10
C ARG A 485 17.16 -5.46 -8.84
N PRO A 486 16.26 -4.70 -8.21
CA PRO A 486 15.68 -4.85 -6.86
C PRO A 486 14.32 -5.60 -6.86
N TRP A 487 14.04 -6.44 -7.86
CA TRP A 487 12.75 -7.06 -8.09
C TRP A 487 12.73 -8.58 -7.86
N ARG A 488 13.58 -9.09 -6.95
CA ARG A 488 13.73 -10.53 -6.70
C ARG A 488 12.45 -11.20 -6.21
N SER A 489 11.56 -10.49 -5.48
CA SER A 489 10.26 -11.02 -5.05
C SER A 489 9.31 -11.26 -6.23
N TYR A 490 9.37 -10.43 -7.27
CA TYR A 490 8.59 -10.63 -8.51
C TYR A 490 9.12 -11.79 -9.31
N ALA A 491 10.46 -11.93 -9.41
CA ALA A 491 11.09 -13.11 -10.01
C ALA A 491 10.68 -14.39 -9.28
N ALA A 492 10.73 -14.40 -7.94
CA ALA A 492 10.24 -15.54 -7.13
C ALA A 492 8.76 -15.85 -7.39
N THR A 493 7.92 -14.81 -7.62
CA THR A 493 6.51 -15.00 -7.95
C THR A 493 6.33 -15.64 -9.34
N HIS A 494 7.14 -15.30 -10.34
CA HIS A 494 7.17 -16.00 -11.62
C HIS A 494 7.58 -17.47 -11.45
N LEU A 495 8.61 -17.74 -10.64
CA LEU A 495 9.06 -19.11 -10.37
C LEU A 495 8.00 -19.95 -9.65
N TRP A 496 7.26 -19.38 -8.69
CA TRP A 496 6.16 -20.08 -8.01
C TRP A 496 5.07 -20.57 -8.95
N ARG A 497 4.83 -19.87 -10.05
CA ARG A 497 3.82 -20.26 -11.05
C ARG A 497 4.26 -21.40 -11.95
N GLN A 498 5.54 -21.76 -11.92
CA GLN A 498 6.11 -22.87 -12.67
C GLN A 498 6.28 -24.14 -11.83
N SER A 499 5.89 -24.12 -10.54
CA SER A 499 6.09 -25.20 -9.57
C SER A 499 4.92 -26.19 -9.48
#